data_162b1f7a9ad4ff3655ecb8db918c634f
#
_entry.id   162b1f7a9ad4ff3655ecb8db918c634f
#
_cell.length_a   1.000
_cell.length_b   1.000
_cell.length_c   1.000
_cell.angle_alpha   90.00
_cell.angle_beta   90.00
_cell.angle_gamma   90.00
#
_symmetry.space_group_name_H-M   'P 1'
#
loop_
_entity.id
_entity.type
_entity.pdbx_description
1 polymer ?
#
loop_
_entity_poly.entity_id
_entity_poly.type
_entity_poly.pdbx_seq_one_letter_code
_entity_poly.pdbx_strand_id
1 'polypeptide(L)'
;MAAARDTFRSWFYRPWFLAMLAAVLSASLLLAGSYFVAIQQVEQNESREMNAQGARFLARLEQLFGQLRESLDDLEAQPLRTCNDEMIATLQQVSFNYRFVYDAAYMDATRICSSRPRQDGLPLTRPPDIRGPTYSYWLNTTTEPDENRAALMLGRGNFRVAT
;
A
#
# COMPACT_ATOMS: atom_id res chain seq x y z
N MET A 1 -50.28 58.40 9.06
CA MET A 1 -49.53 57.16 8.91
C MET A 1 -49.92 56.35 7.65
N ALA A 2 -50.77 56.81 6.77
CA ALA A 2 -51.22 56.10 5.56
C ALA A 2 -50.32 56.37 4.31
N ALA A 3 -49.71 57.54 4.21
CA ALA A 3 -48.92 57.94 3.02
C ALA A 3 -47.63 57.21 2.78
N ALA A 4 -47.01 56.54 3.82
CA ALA A 4 -45.75 55.76 3.68
C ALA A 4 -45.98 54.37 3.10
N ARG A 5 -47.20 53.86 3.12
CA ARG A 5 -47.56 52.53 2.62
C ARG A 5 -47.70 52.49 1.11
N ASP A 6 -48.12 53.56 0.50
CA ASP A 6 -48.36 53.59 -0.95
C ASP A 6 -47.07 53.81 -1.77
N THR A 7 -46.08 54.50 -1.20
CA THR A 7 -44.79 54.74 -1.84
C THR A 7 -43.96 53.43 -1.88
N PHE A 8 -44.09 52.51 -0.92
CA PHE A 8 -43.41 51.25 -0.90
C PHE A 8 -44.00 50.29 -1.93
N ARG A 9 -45.31 50.36 -2.16
CA ARG A 9 -46.03 49.49 -3.11
C ARG A 9 -45.76 49.90 -4.56
N SER A 10 -45.54 51.16 -4.91
CA SER A 10 -45.22 51.65 -6.24
C SER A 10 -43.78 51.33 -6.67
N TRP A 11 -42.87 51.07 -5.73
CA TRP A 11 -41.49 50.74 -6.00
C TRP A 11 -41.33 49.29 -6.48
N PHE A 12 -42.17 48.39 -5.99
CA PHE A 12 -42.18 46.96 -6.38
C PHE A 12 -42.69 46.71 -7.80
N TYR A 13 -43.44 47.63 -8.38
CA TYR A 13 -43.98 47.48 -9.74
C TYR A 13 -43.15 48.14 -10.84
N ARG A 14 -41.94 48.62 -10.53
CA ARG A 14 -41.05 49.12 -11.56
C ARG A 14 -40.42 47.93 -12.33
N PRO A 15 -40.55 47.86 -13.66
CA PRO A 15 -40.09 46.70 -14.47
C PRO A 15 -38.58 46.42 -14.31
N TRP A 16 -37.78 47.44 -13.99
CA TRP A 16 -36.36 47.28 -13.77
C TRP A 16 -36.02 46.55 -12.44
N PHE A 17 -36.85 46.69 -11.40
CA PHE A 17 -36.69 45.99 -10.12
C PHE A 17 -36.93 44.47 -10.29
N LEU A 18 -37.98 44.13 -11.05
CA LEU A 18 -38.25 42.72 -11.40
C LEU A 18 -37.12 42.12 -12.26
N ALA A 19 -36.59 42.90 -13.20
CA ALA A 19 -35.45 42.49 -14.01
C ALA A 19 -34.18 42.26 -13.18
N MET A 20 -33.89 43.14 -12.22
CA MET A 20 -32.77 43.02 -11.31
C MET A 20 -32.90 41.80 -10.38
N LEU A 21 -34.10 41.57 -9.88
CA LEU A 21 -34.38 40.39 -9.02
C LEU A 21 -34.27 39.09 -9.79
N ALA A 22 -34.75 39.05 -11.03
CA ALA A 22 -34.59 37.92 -11.92
C ALA A 22 -33.11 37.64 -12.26
N ALA A 23 -32.31 38.69 -12.48
CA ALA A 23 -30.88 38.57 -12.75
C ALA A 23 -30.12 38.02 -11.53
N VAL A 24 -30.45 38.49 -10.31
CA VAL A 24 -29.83 37.99 -9.06
C VAL A 24 -30.20 36.52 -8.83
N LEU A 25 -31.47 36.16 -9.04
CA LEU A 25 -31.92 34.79 -8.87
C LEU A 25 -31.25 33.86 -9.88
N SER A 26 -31.14 34.25 -11.14
CA SER A 26 -30.47 33.44 -12.16
C SER A 26 -28.98 33.26 -11.88
N ALA A 27 -28.29 34.33 -11.45
CA ALA A 27 -26.89 34.27 -11.04
C ALA A 27 -26.67 33.33 -9.83
N SER A 28 -27.58 33.44 -8.82
CA SER A 28 -27.52 32.56 -7.65
C SER A 28 -27.73 31.07 -7.99
N LEU A 29 -28.65 30.77 -8.90
CA LEU A 29 -28.90 29.42 -9.37
C LEU A 29 -27.71 28.87 -10.14
N LEU A 30 -27.08 29.67 -10.98
CA LEU A 30 -25.86 29.25 -11.70
C LEU A 30 -24.68 28.96 -10.77
N LEU A 31 -24.49 29.84 -9.75
CA LEU A 31 -23.46 29.64 -8.75
C LEU A 31 -23.72 28.38 -7.90
N ALA A 32 -24.95 28.18 -7.46
CA ALA A 32 -25.31 26.98 -6.70
C ALA A 32 -25.16 25.71 -7.53
N GLY A 33 -25.56 25.75 -8.81
CA GLY A 33 -25.40 24.63 -9.72
C GLY A 33 -23.93 24.30 -9.99
N SER A 34 -23.10 25.32 -10.25
CA SER A 34 -21.66 25.12 -10.47
C SER A 34 -20.94 24.57 -9.22
N TYR A 35 -21.33 25.05 -8.04
CA TYR A 35 -20.79 24.56 -6.78
C TYR A 35 -21.14 23.09 -6.53
N PHE A 36 -22.39 22.71 -6.79
CA PHE A 36 -22.85 21.33 -6.64
C PHE A 36 -22.12 20.37 -7.60
N VAL A 37 -21.96 20.78 -8.86
CA VAL A 37 -21.20 19.98 -9.85
C VAL A 37 -19.72 19.86 -9.45
N ALA A 38 -19.10 20.94 -8.95
CA ALA A 38 -17.73 20.93 -8.49
C ALA A 38 -17.51 19.94 -7.33
N ILE A 39 -18.40 19.93 -6.34
CA ILE A 39 -18.32 18.98 -5.22
C ILE A 39 -18.42 17.53 -5.72
N GLN A 40 -19.39 17.23 -6.58
CA GLN A 40 -19.54 15.88 -7.13
C GLN A 40 -18.32 15.43 -7.94
N GLN A 41 -17.70 16.33 -8.69
CA GLN A 41 -16.48 16.00 -9.44
C GLN A 41 -15.28 15.72 -8.53
N VAL A 42 -15.13 16.47 -7.44
CA VAL A 42 -14.07 16.27 -6.45
C VAL A 42 -14.20 14.90 -5.80
N GLU A 43 -15.37 14.54 -5.28
CA GLU A 43 -15.61 13.24 -4.65
C GLU A 43 -15.36 12.06 -5.62
N GLN A 44 -15.78 12.18 -6.88
CA GLN A 44 -15.55 11.15 -7.88
C GLN A 44 -14.07 11.01 -8.27
N ASN A 45 -13.35 12.12 -8.35
CA ASN A 45 -11.92 12.10 -8.70
C ASN A 45 -11.08 11.53 -7.56
N GLU A 46 -11.35 11.91 -6.30
CA GLU A 46 -10.65 11.36 -5.14
C GLU A 46 -10.86 9.85 -5.01
N SER A 47 -12.10 9.37 -5.19
CA SER A 47 -12.41 7.94 -5.15
C SER A 47 -11.70 7.16 -6.27
N ARG A 48 -11.62 7.71 -7.47
CA ARG A 48 -10.93 7.08 -8.60
C ARG A 48 -9.42 7.03 -8.38
N GLU A 49 -8.84 8.10 -7.86
CA GLU A 49 -7.40 8.18 -7.59
C GLU A 49 -7.01 7.22 -6.46
N MET A 50 -7.75 7.17 -5.36
CA MET A 50 -7.53 6.20 -4.28
C MET A 50 -7.65 4.75 -4.77
N ASN A 51 -8.66 4.43 -5.57
CA ASN A 51 -8.82 3.11 -6.14
C ASN A 51 -7.67 2.74 -7.09
N ALA A 52 -7.21 3.68 -7.92
CA ALA A 52 -6.08 3.46 -8.82
C ALA A 52 -4.75 3.28 -8.04
N GLN A 53 -4.53 4.02 -6.97
CA GLN A 53 -3.37 3.86 -6.10
C GLN A 53 -3.42 2.54 -5.34
N GLY A 54 -4.60 2.18 -4.80
CA GLY A 54 -4.83 0.89 -4.15
C GLY A 54 -4.56 -0.29 -5.07
N ALA A 55 -5.06 -0.25 -6.31
CA ALA A 55 -4.81 -1.29 -7.29
C ALA A 55 -3.32 -1.44 -7.66
N ARG A 56 -2.60 -0.33 -7.81
CA ARG A 56 -1.14 -0.34 -8.05
C ARG A 56 -0.37 -0.92 -6.86
N PHE A 57 -0.80 -0.59 -5.65
CA PHE A 57 -0.18 -1.12 -4.44
C PHE A 57 -0.39 -2.64 -4.32
N LEU A 58 -1.62 -3.11 -4.54
CA LEU A 58 -1.92 -4.54 -4.53
C LEU A 58 -1.14 -5.30 -5.60
N ALA A 59 -1.04 -4.76 -6.82
CA ALA A 59 -0.25 -5.38 -7.89
C ALA A 59 1.24 -5.49 -7.52
N ARG A 60 1.81 -4.49 -6.85
CA ARG A 60 3.20 -4.53 -6.37
C ARG A 60 3.38 -5.56 -5.26
N LEU A 61 2.44 -5.65 -4.32
CA LEU A 61 2.48 -6.68 -3.28
C LEU A 61 2.38 -8.08 -3.89
N GLU A 62 1.49 -8.28 -4.84
CA GLU A 62 1.35 -9.57 -5.53
C GLU A 62 2.65 -9.97 -6.25
N GLN A 63 3.29 -9.03 -6.94
CA GLN A 63 4.59 -9.24 -7.56
C GLN A 63 5.68 -9.58 -6.54
N LEU A 64 5.72 -8.87 -5.42
CA LEU A 64 6.66 -9.11 -4.32
C LEU A 64 6.46 -10.53 -3.76
N PHE A 65 5.24 -10.87 -3.37
CA PHE A 65 4.93 -12.20 -2.84
C PHE A 65 5.16 -13.31 -3.86
N GLY A 66 4.90 -13.04 -5.14
CA GLY A 66 5.20 -13.96 -6.23
C GLY A 66 6.68 -14.30 -6.27
N GLN A 67 7.55 -13.30 -6.29
CA GLN A 67 9.01 -13.51 -6.33
C GLN A 67 9.54 -14.19 -5.05
N LEU A 68 9.00 -13.85 -3.88
CA LEU A 68 9.40 -14.52 -2.63
C LEU A 68 9.02 -16.00 -2.62
N ARG A 69 7.86 -16.37 -3.13
CA ARG A 69 7.43 -17.76 -3.24
C ARG A 69 8.28 -18.51 -4.25
N GLU A 70 8.49 -17.95 -5.43
CA GLU A 70 9.32 -18.52 -6.48
C GLU A 70 10.75 -18.77 -5.98
N SER A 71 11.35 -17.80 -5.29
CA SER A 71 12.67 -17.96 -4.70
C SER A 71 12.75 -19.09 -3.65
N LEU A 72 11.69 -19.27 -2.85
CA LEU A 72 11.61 -20.37 -1.89
C LEU A 72 11.39 -21.72 -2.58
N ASP A 73 10.61 -21.75 -3.64
CA ASP A 73 10.38 -22.97 -4.43
C ASP A 73 11.67 -23.42 -5.13
N ASP A 74 12.46 -22.49 -5.66
CA ASP A 74 13.77 -22.74 -6.23
C ASP A 74 14.75 -23.27 -5.18
N LEU A 75 14.78 -22.69 -3.99
CA LEU A 75 15.62 -23.15 -2.89
C LEU A 75 15.21 -24.54 -2.41
N GLU A 76 13.92 -24.81 -2.30
CA GLU A 76 13.42 -26.12 -1.87
C GLU A 76 13.69 -27.23 -2.93
N ALA A 77 13.74 -26.88 -4.20
CA ALA A 77 14.08 -27.78 -5.29
C ALA A 77 15.57 -28.20 -5.28
N GLN A 78 16.45 -27.44 -4.61
CA GLN A 78 17.86 -27.80 -4.50
C GLN A 78 18.06 -29.06 -3.63
N PRO A 79 18.98 -29.94 -3.99
CA PRO A 79 19.26 -31.14 -3.19
C PRO A 79 20.05 -30.86 -1.90
N LEU A 80 20.55 -29.62 -1.74
CA LEU A 80 21.37 -29.20 -0.61
C LEU A 80 20.53 -29.14 0.68
N ARG A 81 21.00 -29.82 1.74
CA ARG A 81 20.30 -29.82 3.04
C ARG A 81 21.27 -29.63 4.21
N THR A 82 22.48 -29.18 3.93
CA THR A 82 23.53 -28.95 4.94
C THR A 82 24.10 -27.55 4.79
N CYS A 83 24.37 -26.95 5.92
CA CYS A 83 24.97 -25.64 6.01
C CYS A 83 26.47 -25.70 5.67
N ASN A 84 26.83 -25.48 4.43
CA ASN A 84 28.19 -25.44 3.91
C ASN A 84 28.37 -24.26 2.94
N ASP A 85 29.59 -24.08 2.42
CA ASP A 85 29.92 -22.98 1.51
C ASP A 85 29.07 -22.99 0.23
N GLU A 86 28.74 -24.20 -0.28
CA GLU A 86 27.89 -24.37 -1.44
C GLU A 86 26.45 -23.88 -1.18
N MET A 87 25.88 -24.16 0.01
CA MET A 87 24.61 -23.62 0.45
C MET A 87 24.66 -22.11 0.52
N ILE A 88 25.71 -21.53 1.11
CA ILE A 88 25.87 -20.07 1.22
C ILE A 88 25.93 -19.44 -0.18
N ALA A 89 26.69 -20.01 -1.11
CA ALA A 89 26.77 -19.53 -2.48
C ALA A 89 25.39 -19.60 -3.19
N THR A 90 24.62 -20.66 -2.97
CA THR A 90 23.27 -20.80 -3.51
C THR A 90 22.32 -19.74 -2.95
N LEU A 91 22.35 -19.49 -1.63
CA LEU A 91 21.55 -18.46 -0.99
C LEU A 91 21.93 -17.06 -1.51
N GLN A 92 23.21 -16.79 -1.72
CA GLN A 92 23.69 -15.54 -2.30
C GLN A 92 23.20 -15.37 -3.74
N GLN A 93 23.24 -16.43 -4.55
CA GLN A 93 22.75 -16.41 -5.91
C GLN A 93 21.25 -16.10 -5.98
N VAL A 94 20.45 -16.70 -5.09
CA VAL A 94 19.01 -16.40 -4.99
C VAL A 94 18.78 -14.94 -4.60
N SER A 95 19.47 -14.43 -3.59
CA SER A 95 19.38 -13.02 -3.19
C SER A 95 19.77 -12.05 -4.30
N PHE A 96 20.65 -12.47 -5.21
CA PHE A 96 21.06 -11.66 -6.35
C PHE A 96 20.05 -11.74 -7.51
N ASN A 97 19.46 -12.90 -7.76
CA ASN A 97 18.56 -13.13 -8.89
C ASN A 97 17.15 -12.55 -8.66
N TYR A 98 16.68 -12.50 -7.41
CA TYR A 98 15.34 -12.03 -7.07
C TYR A 98 15.39 -10.64 -6.47
N ARG A 99 14.81 -9.68 -7.18
CA ARG A 99 14.87 -8.24 -6.83
C ARG A 99 14.37 -7.91 -5.43
N PHE A 100 13.36 -8.65 -4.95
CA PHE A 100 12.73 -8.38 -3.66
C PHE A 100 13.26 -9.27 -2.54
N VAL A 101 14.24 -10.11 -2.82
CA VAL A 101 14.91 -10.94 -1.81
C VAL A 101 16.16 -10.21 -1.33
N TYR A 102 16.05 -9.60 -0.15
CA TYR A 102 17.17 -8.93 0.51
C TYR A 102 18.14 -9.94 1.15
N ASP A 103 17.59 -10.97 1.78
CA ASP A 103 18.36 -12.01 2.43
C ASP A 103 17.65 -13.36 2.30
N ALA A 104 18.43 -14.42 2.10
CA ALA A 104 17.98 -15.79 2.08
C ALA A 104 18.74 -16.59 3.14
N ALA A 105 18.04 -17.43 3.88
CA ALA A 105 18.62 -18.23 4.95
C ALA A 105 18.11 -19.67 4.91
N TYR A 106 19.00 -20.60 5.29
CA TYR A 106 18.69 -21.99 5.57
C TYR A 106 18.89 -22.27 7.06
N MET A 107 17.92 -22.92 7.67
CA MET A 107 17.92 -23.27 9.07
C MET A 107 17.99 -24.78 9.22
N ASP A 108 19.11 -25.26 9.73
CA ASP A 108 19.23 -26.63 10.23
C ASP A 108 18.98 -26.65 11.76
N ALA A 109 18.80 -27.84 12.32
CA ALA A 109 18.56 -27.99 13.76
C ALA A 109 19.64 -27.33 14.64
N THR A 110 20.86 -27.19 14.13
CA THR A 110 22.03 -26.70 14.89
C THR A 110 22.70 -25.47 14.30
N ARG A 111 22.41 -25.10 13.06
CA ARG A 111 23.10 -24.01 12.33
C ARG A 111 22.15 -23.22 11.47
N ILE A 112 22.50 -21.96 11.28
CA ILE A 112 21.83 -21.04 10.37
C ILE A 112 22.85 -20.59 9.34
N CYS A 113 22.56 -20.83 8.06
CA CYS A 113 23.28 -20.24 6.92
C CYS A 113 22.47 -19.10 6.36
N SER A 114 23.12 -18.00 6.02
CA SER A 114 22.50 -16.84 5.41
C SER A 114 23.31 -16.38 4.21
N SER A 115 22.65 -15.79 3.23
CA SER A 115 23.30 -15.16 2.08
C SER A 115 24.20 -13.99 2.48
N ARG A 116 23.98 -13.41 3.68
CA ARG A 116 24.79 -12.34 4.25
C ARG A 116 25.49 -12.80 5.51
N PRO A 117 26.77 -12.43 5.69
CA PRO A 117 27.46 -12.67 6.95
C PRO A 117 26.76 -11.89 8.04
N ARG A 118 26.26 -12.59 9.05
CA ARG A 118 25.54 -11.98 10.18
C ARG A 118 26.43 -11.91 11.39
N GLN A 119 26.44 -10.74 12.03
CA GLN A 119 27.02 -10.61 13.36
C GLN A 119 26.00 -10.99 14.45
N ASP A 120 24.71 -10.74 14.22
CA ASP A 120 23.65 -11.08 15.15
C ASP A 120 22.48 -11.74 14.38
N GLY A 121 22.12 -12.95 14.78
CA GLY A 121 21.15 -13.77 14.07
C GLY A 121 19.78 -13.09 13.90
N LEU A 122 19.10 -13.38 12.79
CA LEU A 122 17.65 -13.12 12.67
C LEU A 122 16.95 -13.66 13.93
N PRO A 123 15.91 -13.00 14.43
CA PRO A 123 15.05 -13.57 15.45
C PRO A 123 14.20 -14.71 14.85
N LEU A 124 14.89 -15.75 14.37
CA LEU A 124 14.29 -16.91 13.70
C LEU A 124 13.62 -17.86 14.71
N THR A 125 13.76 -17.57 16.00
CA THR A 125 13.14 -18.33 17.10
C THR A 125 11.69 -17.93 17.35
N ARG A 126 11.22 -16.80 16.77
CA ARG A 126 9.83 -16.37 16.92
C ARG A 126 8.91 -17.25 16.07
N PRO A 127 7.76 -17.70 16.59
CA PRO A 127 6.76 -18.39 15.79
C PRO A 127 6.25 -17.47 14.65
N PRO A 128 5.84 -18.04 13.52
CA PRO A 128 5.27 -17.23 12.43
C PRO A 128 3.96 -16.56 12.86
N ASP A 129 3.74 -15.34 12.39
CA ASP A 129 2.51 -14.60 12.63
C ASP A 129 1.32 -15.22 11.88
N ILE A 130 1.59 -15.74 10.67
CA ILE A 130 0.59 -16.42 9.85
C ILE A 130 1.18 -17.74 9.35
N ARG A 131 0.46 -18.84 9.57
CA ARG A 131 0.80 -20.15 9.02
C ARG A 131 -0.18 -20.51 7.92
N GLY A 132 0.31 -20.57 6.70
CA GLY A 132 -0.40 -21.17 5.57
C GLY A 132 -0.08 -22.65 5.42
N PRO A 133 -0.73 -23.34 4.49
CA PRO A 133 -0.49 -24.77 4.26
C PRO A 133 0.92 -25.07 3.72
N THR A 134 1.51 -24.15 2.97
CA THR A 134 2.82 -24.32 2.32
C THR A 134 3.85 -23.32 2.85
N TYR A 135 3.44 -22.10 3.15
CA TYR A 135 4.32 -21.02 3.56
C TYR A 135 3.96 -20.48 4.94
N SER A 136 4.97 -20.04 5.67
CA SER A 136 4.86 -19.33 6.93
C SER A 136 5.31 -17.88 6.74
N TYR A 137 4.65 -16.92 7.41
CA TYR A 137 4.87 -15.49 7.26
C TYR A 137 5.23 -14.88 8.61
N TRP A 138 6.26 -14.04 8.60
CA TRP A 138 6.65 -13.19 9.72
C TRP A 138 6.56 -11.75 9.28
N LEU A 139 5.69 -11.01 9.92
CA LEU A 139 5.46 -9.59 9.65
C LEU A 139 6.31 -8.77 10.61
N ASN A 140 6.76 -7.61 10.16
CA ASN A 140 7.50 -6.67 11.01
C ASN A 140 8.74 -7.31 11.68
N THR A 141 9.52 -8.04 10.92
CA THR A 141 10.82 -8.53 11.36
C THR A 141 11.88 -7.47 11.10
N THR A 142 12.78 -7.25 12.06
CA THR A 142 13.97 -6.42 11.84
C THR A 142 15.11 -7.33 11.36
N THR A 143 15.69 -7.04 10.21
CA THR A 143 16.82 -7.81 9.67
C THR A 143 18.15 -7.39 10.28
N GLU A 144 18.23 -6.17 10.79
CA GLU A 144 19.40 -5.64 11.49
C GLU A 144 18.96 -4.88 12.75
N PRO A 145 19.68 -5.03 13.90
CA PRO A 145 19.29 -4.39 15.16
C PRO A 145 19.31 -2.85 15.10
N ASP A 146 20.10 -2.26 14.22
CA ASP A 146 20.23 -0.81 14.06
C ASP A 146 19.28 -0.22 12.98
N GLU A 147 18.65 -1.03 12.13
CA GLU A 147 17.71 -0.55 11.14
C GLU A 147 16.27 -0.71 11.64
N ASN A 148 15.64 0.42 11.89
CA ASN A 148 14.22 0.53 12.23
C ASN A 148 13.31 0.22 11.00
N ARG A 149 13.75 -0.72 10.14
CA ARG A 149 13.05 -1.14 8.95
C ARG A 149 12.32 -2.44 9.20
N ALA A 150 11.00 -2.35 9.13
CA ALA A 150 10.14 -3.52 9.13
C ALA A 150 10.38 -4.34 7.86
N ALA A 151 10.85 -5.56 8.01
CA ALA A 151 10.99 -6.52 6.92
C ALA A 151 9.85 -7.54 6.96
N LEU A 152 9.47 -8.03 5.81
CA LEU A 152 8.60 -9.19 5.65
C LEU A 152 9.49 -10.41 5.43
N MET A 153 9.24 -11.48 6.19
CA MET A 153 9.94 -12.75 5.98
C MET A 153 8.93 -13.85 5.62
N LEU A 154 9.30 -14.62 4.61
CA LEU A 154 8.59 -15.80 4.16
C LEU A 154 9.42 -17.06 4.44
N GLY A 155 8.76 -18.14 4.78
CA GLY A 155 9.46 -19.43 4.99
C GLY A 155 8.70 -20.63 4.44
N ARG A 156 9.47 -21.58 3.92
CA ARG A 156 9.00 -22.90 3.49
C ARG A 156 10.03 -23.94 3.95
N GLY A 157 9.59 -25.00 4.64
CA GLY A 157 10.50 -25.97 5.21
C GLY A 157 11.57 -25.32 6.09
N ASN A 158 12.82 -25.55 5.75
CA ASN A 158 13.99 -24.98 6.44
C ASN A 158 14.48 -23.66 5.83
N PHE A 159 13.90 -23.23 4.69
CA PHE A 159 14.31 -21.99 4.03
C PHE A 159 13.49 -20.80 4.49
N ARG A 160 14.14 -19.64 4.52
CA ARG A 160 13.56 -18.34 4.84
C ARG A 160 14.09 -17.31 3.86
N VAL A 161 13.23 -16.42 3.40
CA VAL A 161 13.62 -15.24 2.60
C VAL A 161 13.01 -13.99 3.22
N ALA A 162 13.76 -12.91 3.21
CA ALA A 162 13.37 -11.61 3.75
C ALA A 162 13.49 -10.53 2.68
N THR A 163 12.61 -9.49 2.79
CA THR A 163 12.59 -8.31 1.89
C THR A 163 13.27 -7.13 2.54
#